data_ddbd687fc679bbf60892aeed2a8ac2d7
#
_entry.id   ddbd687fc679bbf60892aeed2a8ac2d7
#
_cell.length_a   1.000
_cell.length_b   1.000
_cell.length_c   1.000
_cell.angle_alpha   90.00
_cell.angle_beta   90.00
_cell.angle_gamma   90.00
#
_symmetry.space_group_name_H-M   'P 1'
#
loop_
_entity.id
_entity.type
_entity.pdbx_description
1 polymer ?
#
loop_
_entity_poly.entity_id
_entity_poly.type
_entity_poly.pdbx_seq_one_letter_code
_entity_poly.pdbx_strand_id
1 'polypeptide(L)'
;YIIIEQTEALVTIDVNSGRFMGKKDHEENSLKVNLRSAREICQQLRLRDLGGLIVIDFIDLWDYKNRKKVYDEMKKELKKDRSKSDILPISDFGLMEMTRQRIKPSLLYTLNEPCPTCNGLGMVPSRETVSTQVERWVQRFKNRTREKRLEISVNPEMFDYLTEGLNSRIRQIMMKNGVFIKIKRNEDFKIDEFVCFSPRQNKDVTAKYRF
;
A
#
# COMPACT_ATOMS: atom_id res chain seq x y z
N TYR A 1 -16.42 -3.92 -11.65
CA TYR A 1 -15.93 -4.36 -10.33
C TYR A 1 -15.86 -3.21 -9.36
N ILE A 2 -15.90 -3.51 -8.06
CA ILE A 2 -15.67 -2.55 -6.98
C ILE A 2 -14.36 -2.88 -6.26
N ILE A 3 -13.62 -1.85 -5.83
CA ILE A 3 -12.45 -1.97 -4.98
C ILE A 3 -12.81 -1.39 -3.61
N ILE A 4 -12.56 -2.14 -2.55
CA ILE A 4 -12.84 -1.71 -1.18
C ILE A 4 -11.52 -1.71 -0.42
N GLU A 5 -11.09 -0.54 0.03
CA GLU A 5 -9.88 -0.35 0.81
C GLU A 5 -10.23 0.22 2.19
N GLN A 6 -9.61 -0.33 3.20
CA GLN A 6 -9.76 0.11 4.57
C GLN A 6 -8.48 0.80 5.01
N THR A 7 -8.57 2.11 5.22
CA THR A 7 -7.46 2.90 5.78
C THR A 7 -7.59 2.97 7.30
N GLU A 8 -6.66 3.62 7.97
CA GLU A 8 -6.71 3.82 9.42
C GLU A 8 -7.97 4.61 9.84
N ALA A 9 -8.36 5.62 9.08
CA ALA A 9 -9.43 6.56 9.45
C ALA A 9 -10.78 6.28 8.78
N LEU A 10 -10.79 5.75 7.57
CA LEU A 10 -12.01 5.60 6.78
C LEU A 10 -11.94 4.39 5.83
N VAL A 11 -13.08 4.02 5.27
CA VAL A 11 -13.19 3.02 4.18
C VAL A 11 -13.42 3.77 2.89
N THR A 12 -12.64 3.46 1.86
CA THR A 12 -12.83 3.96 0.49
C THR A 12 -13.35 2.85 -0.40
N ILE A 13 -14.28 3.18 -1.28
CA ILE A 13 -14.87 2.26 -2.24
C ILE A 13 -14.85 2.91 -3.60
N ASP A 14 -14.15 2.30 -4.55
CA ASP A 14 -14.05 2.75 -5.93
C ASP A 14 -14.88 1.85 -6.85
N VAL A 15 -15.67 2.45 -7.74
CA VAL A 15 -16.53 1.76 -8.71
C VAL A 15 -15.96 1.89 -10.11
N ASN A 16 -15.51 0.77 -10.66
CA ASN A 16 -14.92 0.71 -11.98
C ASN A 16 -15.88 0.11 -13.02
N SER A 17 -16.05 0.79 -14.16
CA SER A 17 -16.89 0.32 -15.27
C SER A 17 -16.31 -0.87 -16.04
N GLY A 18 -14.99 -1.13 -15.93
CA GLY A 18 -14.30 -2.11 -16.75
C GLY A 18 -14.32 -1.73 -18.25
N ARG A 19 -14.36 -2.75 -19.12
CA ARG A 19 -14.33 -2.56 -20.59
C ARG A 19 -15.68 -2.21 -21.23
N PHE A 20 -16.72 -1.99 -20.47
CA PHE A 20 -18.06 -1.68 -20.98
C PHE A 20 -18.22 -0.19 -21.32
N MET A 21 -17.57 0.25 -22.39
CA MET A 21 -17.72 1.59 -22.93
C MET A 21 -18.29 1.56 -24.37
N GLY A 22 -19.57 1.30 -24.49
CA GLY A 22 -20.32 1.53 -25.73
C GLY A 22 -20.54 3.02 -25.94
N LYS A 23 -20.19 3.54 -27.12
CA LYS A 23 -20.16 4.97 -27.46
C LYS A 23 -21.52 5.71 -27.48
N LYS A 24 -22.67 5.06 -27.41
CA LYS A 24 -23.96 5.72 -27.60
C LYS A 24 -24.80 6.03 -26.36
N ASP A 25 -24.51 5.36 -25.21
CA ASP A 25 -25.29 5.57 -23.98
C ASP A 25 -24.38 5.54 -22.74
N HIS A 26 -23.36 6.38 -22.72
CA HIS A 26 -22.39 6.41 -21.61
C HIS A 26 -23.09 6.64 -20.27
N GLU A 27 -23.97 7.62 -20.21
CA GLU A 27 -24.73 7.99 -19.00
C GLU A 27 -25.65 6.85 -18.53
N GLU A 28 -26.37 6.19 -19.43
CA GLU A 28 -27.27 5.09 -19.09
C GLU A 28 -26.49 3.86 -18.60
N ASN A 29 -25.34 3.58 -19.23
CA ASN A 29 -24.48 2.48 -18.83
C ASN A 29 -23.82 2.77 -17.45
N SER A 30 -23.32 3.99 -17.22
CA SER A 30 -22.81 4.42 -15.94
C SER A 30 -23.86 4.29 -14.84
N LEU A 31 -25.09 4.71 -15.10
CA LEU A 31 -26.20 4.56 -14.18
C LEU A 31 -26.47 3.08 -13.84
N LYS A 32 -26.53 2.20 -14.85
CA LYS A 32 -26.75 0.77 -14.64
C LYS A 32 -25.65 0.15 -13.78
N VAL A 33 -24.38 0.49 -14.04
CA VAL A 33 -23.26 0.01 -13.26
C VAL A 33 -23.36 0.52 -11.83
N ASN A 34 -23.58 1.82 -11.64
CA ASN A 34 -23.67 2.43 -10.31
C ASN A 34 -24.81 1.83 -9.48
N LEU A 35 -25.99 1.59 -10.07
CA LEU A 35 -27.12 0.96 -9.37
C LEU A 35 -26.79 -0.48 -8.94
N ARG A 36 -26.07 -1.25 -9.75
CA ARG A 36 -25.62 -2.60 -9.38
C ARG A 36 -24.57 -2.54 -8.29
N SER A 37 -23.60 -1.62 -8.43
CA SER A 37 -22.55 -1.40 -7.44
C SER A 37 -23.11 -0.96 -6.10
N ALA A 38 -24.13 -0.10 -6.08
CA ALA A 38 -24.80 0.34 -4.85
C ALA A 38 -25.36 -0.85 -4.03
N ARG A 39 -25.99 -1.82 -4.72
CA ARG A 39 -26.49 -3.04 -4.07
C ARG A 39 -25.35 -3.90 -3.53
N GLU A 40 -24.33 -4.12 -4.36
CA GLU A 40 -23.15 -4.92 -3.97
C GLU A 40 -22.39 -4.28 -2.82
N ILE A 41 -22.17 -2.97 -2.85
CA ILE A 41 -21.53 -2.22 -1.76
C ILE A 41 -22.27 -2.45 -0.45
N CYS A 42 -23.59 -2.25 -0.42
CA CYS A 42 -24.38 -2.48 0.78
C CYS A 42 -24.29 -3.92 1.29
N GLN A 43 -24.21 -4.90 0.38
CA GLN A 43 -24.01 -6.29 0.76
C GLN A 43 -22.61 -6.51 1.36
N GLN A 44 -21.57 -5.99 0.73
CA GLN A 44 -20.18 -6.11 1.20
C GLN A 44 -19.97 -5.40 2.54
N LEU A 45 -20.58 -4.24 2.78
CA LEU A 45 -20.54 -3.55 4.07
C LEU A 45 -21.05 -4.46 5.21
N ARG A 46 -22.15 -5.18 4.97
CA ARG A 46 -22.70 -6.14 5.94
C ARG A 46 -21.83 -7.38 6.11
N LEU A 47 -21.39 -7.97 4.99
CA LEU A 47 -20.61 -9.23 5.01
C LEU A 47 -19.25 -9.06 5.68
N ARG A 48 -18.60 -7.91 5.47
CA ARG A 48 -17.25 -7.62 5.99
C ARG A 48 -17.26 -6.85 7.30
N ASP A 49 -18.43 -6.51 7.86
CA ASP A 49 -18.59 -5.66 9.04
C ASP A 49 -17.83 -4.32 8.92
N LEU A 50 -17.87 -3.72 7.73
CA LEU A 50 -17.23 -2.42 7.50
C LEU A 50 -18.06 -1.31 8.14
N GLY A 51 -17.41 -0.42 8.89
CA GLY A 51 -18.08 0.68 9.57
C GLY A 51 -17.16 1.87 9.83
N GLY A 52 -17.71 2.94 10.33
CA GLY A 52 -17.07 4.24 10.47
C GLY A 52 -17.44 5.16 9.31
N LEU A 53 -16.55 6.06 8.94
CA LEU A 53 -16.70 6.92 7.77
C LEU A 53 -16.38 6.11 6.51
N ILE A 54 -17.24 6.21 5.52
CA ILE A 54 -17.12 5.48 4.24
C ILE A 54 -17.31 6.49 3.12
N VAL A 55 -16.39 6.50 2.17
CA VAL A 55 -16.45 7.34 0.95
C VAL A 55 -16.53 6.41 -0.25
N ILE A 56 -17.52 6.65 -1.09
CA ILE A 56 -17.77 5.84 -2.30
C ILE A 56 -17.60 6.73 -3.51
N ASP A 57 -16.70 6.34 -4.40
CA ASP A 57 -16.46 6.97 -5.69
C ASP A 57 -17.26 6.23 -6.75
N PHE A 58 -18.38 6.83 -7.16
CA PHE A 58 -19.25 6.30 -8.21
C PHE A 58 -18.77 6.80 -9.58
N ILE A 59 -19.05 6.03 -10.62
CA ILE A 59 -18.81 6.48 -12.00
C ILE A 59 -19.60 7.76 -12.25
N ASP A 60 -18.96 8.75 -12.85
CA ASP A 60 -19.54 10.06 -13.11
C ASP A 60 -20.92 9.99 -13.77
N LEU A 61 -21.84 10.77 -13.23
CA LEU A 61 -23.18 10.97 -13.75
C LEU A 61 -23.45 12.48 -13.90
N TRP A 62 -23.77 12.91 -15.09
CA TRP A 62 -24.03 14.31 -15.42
C TRP A 62 -25.42 14.75 -14.96
N ASP A 63 -26.44 13.88 -15.14
CA ASP A 63 -27.83 14.19 -14.78
C ASP A 63 -28.04 14.00 -13.27
N TYR A 64 -28.43 15.07 -12.61
CA TYR A 64 -28.83 15.07 -11.20
C TYR A 64 -29.90 14.01 -10.87
N LYS A 65 -30.86 13.79 -11.80
CA LYS A 65 -31.88 12.75 -11.60
C LYS A 65 -31.27 11.35 -11.52
N ASN A 66 -30.22 11.08 -12.26
CA ASN A 66 -29.52 9.81 -12.22
C ASN A 66 -28.69 9.66 -10.93
N ARG A 67 -28.01 10.72 -10.46
CA ARG A 67 -27.36 10.74 -9.14
C ARG A 67 -28.37 10.45 -8.02
N LYS A 68 -29.57 11.05 -8.10
CA LYS A 68 -30.65 10.80 -7.15
C LYS A 68 -31.13 9.35 -7.15
N LYS A 69 -31.23 8.70 -8.32
CA LYS A 69 -31.59 7.28 -8.41
C LYS A 69 -30.58 6.39 -7.68
N VAL A 70 -29.28 6.66 -7.83
CA VAL A 70 -28.22 5.90 -7.13
C VAL A 70 -28.31 6.12 -5.62
N TYR A 71 -28.50 7.37 -5.18
CA TYR A 71 -28.73 7.69 -3.76
C TYR A 71 -29.95 6.96 -3.18
N ASP A 72 -31.08 6.98 -3.89
CA ASP A 72 -32.31 6.33 -3.44
C ASP A 72 -32.13 4.80 -3.37
N GLU A 73 -31.40 4.19 -4.30
CA GLU A 73 -31.10 2.76 -4.27
C GLU A 73 -30.19 2.41 -3.07
N MET A 74 -29.13 3.20 -2.82
CA MET A 74 -28.29 3.03 -1.61
C MET A 74 -29.14 3.11 -0.34
N LYS A 75 -29.98 4.13 -0.21
CA LYS A 75 -30.85 4.33 0.94
C LYS A 75 -31.84 3.16 1.14
N LYS A 76 -32.34 2.60 0.05
CA LYS A 76 -33.21 1.43 0.07
C LYS A 76 -32.47 0.18 0.57
N GLU A 77 -31.25 -0.06 0.07
CA GLU A 77 -30.46 -1.23 0.45
C GLU A 77 -29.95 -1.13 1.90
N LEU A 78 -29.60 0.06 2.37
CA LEU A 78 -29.18 0.29 3.75
C LEU A 78 -30.29 0.04 4.77
N LYS A 79 -31.56 0.17 4.40
CA LYS A 79 -32.69 -0.20 5.29
C LYS A 79 -32.72 -1.68 5.66
N LYS A 80 -32.01 -2.54 4.91
CA LYS A 80 -31.86 -3.97 5.21
C LYS A 80 -30.77 -4.25 6.24
N ASP A 81 -29.96 -3.24 6.56
CA ASP A 81 -28.87 -3.36 7.53
C ASP A 81 -29.39 -3.15 8.96
N ARG A 82 -28.86 -3.91 9.90
CA ARG A 82 -29.13 -3.75 11.34
C ARG A 82 -28.35 -2.58 11.96
N SER A 83 -27.23 -2.20 11.34
CA SER A 83 -26.39 -1.10 11.78
C SER A 83 -27.02 0.24 11.37
N LYS A 84 -26.98 1.23 12.25
CA LYS A 84 -27.39 2.60 11.91
C LYS A 84 -26.41 3.16 10.88
N SER A 85 -26.96 3.76 9.83
CA SER A 85 -26.20 4.36 8.74
C SER A 85 -26.85 5.65 8.29
N ASP A 86 -26.04 6.68 8.09
CA ASP A 86 -26.46 7.95 7.51
C ASP A 86 -25.68 8.18 6.22
N ILE A 87 -26.37 8.63 5.18
CA ILE A 87 -25.78 8.89 3.86
C ILE A 87 -26.09 10.29 3.36
N LEU A 88 -25.13 10.89 2.68
CA LEU A 88 -25.31 12.16 1.96
C LEU A 88 -25.56 11.93 0.48
N PRO A 89 -26.23 12.84 -0.21
CA PRO A 89 -26.35 12.80 -1.68
C PRO A 89 -24.97 12.79 -2.34
N ILE A 90 -24.91 12.24 -3.57
CA ILE A 90 -23.68 12.29 -4.38
C ILE A 90 -23.30 13.76 -4.62
N SER A 91 -22.09 14.12 -4.27
CA SER A 91 -21.51 15.44 -4.43
C SER A 91 -21.25 15.76 -5.92
N ASP A 92 -20.88 17.00 -6.21
CA ASP A 92 -20.48 17.40 -7.56
C ASP A 92 -19.18 16.76 -8.04
N PHE A 93 -18.39 16.21 -7.11
CA PHE A 93 -17.19 15.43 -7.40
C PHE A 93 -17.48 13.94 -7.65
N GLY A 94 -18.74 13.50 -7.69
CA GLY A 94 -19.11 12.11 -7.88
C GLY A 94 -19.06 11.25 -6.61
N LEU A 95 -18.65 11.83 -5.48
CA LEU A 95 -18.45 11.10 -4.22
C LEU A 95 -19.73 11.02 -3.39
N MET A 96 -19.98 9.84 -2.82
CA MET A 96 -21.01 9.65 -1.80
C MET A 96 -20.35 9.40 -0.46
N GLU A 97 -20.70 10.22 0.52
CA GLU A 97 -20.23 10.08 1.90
C GLU A 97 -21.30 9.42 2.74
N MET A 98 -20.88 8.50 3.59
CA MET A 98 -21.77 7.86 4.54
C MET A 98 -21.05 7.51 5.84
N THR A 99 -21.83 7.36 6.90
CA THR A 99 -21.38 6.77 8.15
C THR A 99 -22.14 5.49 8.42
N ARG A 100 -21.45 4.49 8.97
CA ARG A 100 -22.07 3.24 9.43
C ARG A 100 -21.55 2.89 10.82
N GLN A 101 -22.46 2.65 11.75
CA GLN A 101 -22.10 2.27 13.10
C GLN A 101 -21.27 0.99 13.12
N ARG A 102 -20.10 1.01 13.76
CA ARG A 102 -19.28 -0.18 14.01
C ARG A 102 -19.89 -0.99 15.15
N ILE A 103 -20.30 -2.22 14.89
CA ILE A 103 -20.82 -3.13 15.90
C ILE A 103 -19.74 -4.14 16.31
N LYS A 104 -18.95 -4.60 15.34
CA LYS A 104 -17.86 -5.55 15.52
C LYS A 104 -16.61 -5.06 14.75
N PRO A 105 -15.41 -5.57 15.09
CA PRO A 105 -14.24 -5.41 14.23
C PRO A 105 -14.52 -5.98 12.85
N SER A 106 -13.97 -5.35 11.82
CA SER A 106 -14.13 -5.87 10.45
C SER A 106 -13.46 -7.24 10.30
N LEU A 107 -13.96 -8.05 9.37
CA LEU A 107 -13.40 -9.38 9.08
C LEU A 107 -11.92 -9.33 8.75
N LEU A 108 -11.45 -8.25 8.13
CA LEU A 108 -10.03 -8.07 7.80
C LEU A 108 -9.16 -8.16 9.06
N TYR A 109 -9.52 -7.44 10.12
CA TYR A 109 -8.77 -7.44 11.38
C TYR A 109 -9.03 -8.66 12.28
N THR A 110 -10.14 -9.36 12.04
CA THR A 110 -10.48 -10.55 12.81
C THR A 110 -9.77 -11.80 12.28
N LEU A 111 -9.58 -11.87 10.97
CA LEU A 111 -9.05 -13.08 10.29
C LEU A 111 -7.60 -12.95 9.83
N ASN A 112 -7.01 -11.74 9.85
CA ASN A 112 -5.69 -11.51 9.32
C ASN A 112 -4.81 -10.75 10.32
N GLU A 113 -3.51 -10.95 10.17
CA GLU A 113 -2.47 -10.19 10.84
C GLU A 113 -1.74 -9.27 9.84
N PRO A 114 -1.13 -8.17 10.31
CA PRO A 114 -0.31 -7.34 9.42
C PRO A 114 0.76 -8.16 8.71
N CYS A 115 0.92 -7.94 7.42
CA CYS A 115 1.95 -8.65 6.64
C CYS A 115 3.34 -8.40 7.24
N PRO A 116 4.11 -9.45 7.63
CA PRO A 116 5.43 -9.27 8.25
C PRO A 116 6.45 -8.62 7.32
N THR A 117 6.23 -8.67 6.00
CA THR A 117 7.14 -8.07 5.01
C THR A 117 6.96 -6.57 4.89
N CYS A 118 5.72 -6.10 4.71
CA CYS A 118 5.45 -4.67 4.48
C CYS A 118 4.75 -3.97 5.65
N ASN A 119 4.48 -4.67 6.75
CA ASN A 119 3.74 -4.16 7.93
C ASN A 119 2.39 -3.52 7.58
N GLY A 120 1.73 -4.03 6.54
CA GLY A 120 0.43 -3.53 6.09
C GLY A 120 0.49 -2.46 5.00
N LEU A 121 1.68 -1.98 4.61
CA LEU A 121 1.82 -0.94 3.58
C LEU A 121 1.49 -1.40 2.16
N GLY A 122 1.46 -2.71 1.90
CA GLY A 122 1.22 -3.27 0.55
C GLY A 122 2.40 -3.12 -0.42
N MET A 123 3.45 -2.40 -0.03
CA MET A 123 4.64 -2.14 -0.85
C MET A 123 5.90 -2.30 -0.01
N VAL A 124 6.99 -2.67 -0.66
CA VAL A 124 8.34 -2.71 -0.09
C VAL A 124 9.28 -1.81 -0.91
N PRO A 125 10.37 -1.30 -0.32
CA PRO A 125 11.35 -0.52 -1.06
C PRO A 125 11.91 -1.30 -2.24
N SER A 126 12.11 -0.64 -3.39
CA SER A 126 12.74 -1.26 -4.55
C SER A 126 14.21 -1.60 -4.26
N ARG A 127 14.74 -2.61 -4.95
CA ARG A 127 16.16 -3.01 -4.83
C ARG A 127 17.11 -1.83 -5.07
N GLU A 128 16.75 -0.94 -5.99
CA GLU A 128 17.51 0.27 -6.26
C GLU A 128 17.51 1.25 -5.09
N THR A 129 16.35 1.42 -4.44
CA THR A 129 16.22 2.24 -3.23
C THR A 129 17.08 1.70 -2.10
N VAL A 130 17.03 0.38 -1.86
CA VAL A 130 17.86 -0.28 -0.82
C VAL A 130 19.34 -0.16 -1.16
N SER A 131 19.74 -0.37 -2.42
CA SER A 131 21.13 -0.17 -2.88
C SER A 131 21.64 1.25 -2.60
N THR A 132 20.78 2.25 -2.86
CA THR A 132 21.10 3.65 -2.57
C THR A 132 21.23 3.91 -1.06
N GLN A 133 20.41 3.28 -0.24
CA GLN A 133 20.52 3.37 1.23
C GLN A 133 21.84 2.77 1.71
N VAL A 134 22.25 1.60 1.20
CA VAL A 134 23.54 0.97 1.49
C VAL A 134 24.70 1.90 1.07
N GLU A 135 24.66 2.46 -0.14
CA GLU A 135 25.70 3.39 -0.61
C GLU A 135 25.82 4.63 0.30
N ARG A 136 24.70 5.26 0.63
CA ARG A 136 24.68 6.42 1.56
C ARG A 136 25.20 6.07 2.95
N TRP A 137 24.88 4.88 3.43
CA TRP A 137 25.39 4.40 4.70
C TRP A 137 26.91 4.22 4.66
N VAL A 138 27.45 3.59 3.60
CA VAL A 138 28.90 3.42 3.38
C VAL A 138 29.62 4.77 3.28
N GLN A 139 29.04 5.75 2.61
CA GLN A 139 29.58 7.12 2.53
C GLN A 139 29.71 7.76 3.91
N ARG A 140 28.70 7.62 4.76
CA ARG A 140 28.75 8.15 6.14
C ARG A 140 29.77 7.42 7.00
N PHE A 141 29.83 6.10 6.88
CA PHE A 141 30.84 5.30 7.54
C PHE A 141 32.24 5.78 7.18
N LYS A 142 32.55 5.91 5.89
CA LYS A 142 33.83 6.41 5.41
C LYS A 142 34.15 7.81 5.96
N ASN A 143 33.19 8.73 5.96
CA ASN A 143 33.40 10.10 6.38
C ASN A 143 33.65 10.24 7.90
N ARG A 144 33.17 9.29 8.68
CA ARG A 144 33.26 9.30 10.14
C ARG A 144 34.30 8.33 10.71
N THR A 145 34.88 7.48 9.85
CA THR A 145 35.90 6.49 10.30
C THR A 145 37.05 6.43 9.33
N ARG A 146 38.22 5.96 9.84
CA ARG A 146 39.41 5.63 9.02
C ARG A 146 39.43 4.14 8.61
N GLU A 147 38.37 3.39 8.94
CA GLU A 147 38.29 1.98 8.60
C GLU A 147 38.04 1.81 7.11
N LYS A 148 38.74 0.84 6.52
CA LYS A 148 38.63 0.52 5.08
C LYS A 148 38.02 -0.87 4.81
N ARG A 149 37.60 -1.57 5.86
CA ARG A 149 37.01 -2.91 5.73
C ARG A 149 35.66 -2.93 6.44
N LEU A 150 34.68 -3.51 5.79
CA LEU A 150 33.32 -3.61 6.27
C LEU A 150 32.72 -4.97 5.82
N GLU A 151 31.91 -5.57 6.67
CA GLU A 151 31.04 -6.68 6.28
C GLU A 151 29.60 -6.20 6.26
N ILE A 152 28.87 -6.50 5.17
CA ILE A 152 27.45 -6.16 5.04
C ILE A 152 26.67 -7.45 4.80
N SER A 153 25.71 -7.73 5.70
CA SER A 153 24.76 -8.81 5.53
C SER A 153 23.45 -8.27 4.97
N VAL A 154 22.92 -8.90 3.95
CA VAL A 154 21.69 -8.50 3.25
C VAL A 154 20.83 -9.72 2.92
N ASN A 155 19.55 -9.49 2.59
CA ASN A 155 18.68 -10.52 2.04
C ASN A 155 19.27 -11.16 0.76
N PRO A 156 19.00 -12.44 0.47
CA PRO A 156 19.51 -13.14 -0.73
C PRO A 156 19.24 -12.43 -2.06
N GLU A 157 18.03 -11.89 -2.26
CA GLU A 157 17.72 -11.14 -3.48
C GLU A 157 18.53 -9.85 -3.61
N MET A 158 18.77 -9.16 -2.51
CA MET A 158 19.65 -7.98 -2.50
C MET A 158 21.11 -8.34 -2.71
N PHE A 159 21.55 -9.49 -2.18
CA PHE A 159 22.89 -10.00 -2.43
C PHE A 159 23.10 -10.21 -3.92
N ASP A 160 22.19 -10.92 -4.60
CA ASP A 160 22.29 -11.20 -6.02
C ASP A 160 22.26 -9.89 -6.82
N TYR A 161 21.34 -8.97 -6.55
CA TYR A 161 21.27 -7.67 -7.20
C TYR A 161 22.54 -6.81 -7.02
N LEU A 162 23.14 -6.82 -5.84
CA LEU A 162 24.35 -6.04 -5.55
C LEU A 162 25.62 -6.66 -6.14
N THR A 163 25.65 -7.98 -6.36
CA THR A 163 26.81 -8.71 -6.85
C THR A 163 26.75 -9.08 -8.33
N GLU A 164 25.62 -8.89 -9.00
CA GLU A 164 25.39 -9.25 -10.39
C GLU A 164 26.34 -8.51 -11.34
N GLY A 165 26.98 -9.27 -12.25
CA GLY A 165 27.81 -8.79 -13.34
C GLY A 165 29.24 -8.40 -12.95
N LEU A 166 30.07 -8.18 -13.99
CA LEU A 166 31.48 -7.81 -13.82
C LEU A 166 31.69 -6.44 -13.17
N ASN A 167 30.80 -5.49 -13.44
CA ASN A 167 30.77 -4.17 -12.83
C ASN A 167 29.61 -4.05 -11.83
N SER A 168 29.57 -4.97 -10.87
CA SER A 168 28.51 -5.06 -9.88
C SER A 168 28.35 -3.78 -9.05
N ARG A 169 27.14 -3.50 -8.58
CA ARG A 169 26.82 -2.33 -7.75
C ARG A 169 27.72 -2.23 -6.53
N ILE A 170 27.97 -3.36 -5.88
CA ILE A 170 28.85 -3.38 -4.69
C ILE A 170 30.30 -2.98 -5.04
N ARG A 171 30.82 -3.37 -6.20
CA ARG A 171 32.16 -2.96 -6.66
C ARG A 171 32.21 -1.46 -6.94
N GLN A 172 31.18 -0.90 -7.53
CA GLN A 172 31.09 0.56 -7.75
C GLN A 172 31.08 1.31 -6.43
N ILE A 173 30.31 0.85 -5.44
CA ILE A 173 30.27 1.42 -4.09
C ILE A 173 31.65 1.33 -3.42
N MET A 174 32.33 0.18 -3.53
CA MET A 174 33.69 0.01 -3.00
C MET A 174 34.69 0.97 -3.64
N MET A 175 34.71 1.05 -4.96
CA MET A 175 35.65 1.92 -5.68
C MET A 175 35.40 3.41 -5.38
N LYS A 176 34.14 3.85 -5.41
CA LYS A 176 33.75 5.24 -5.15
C LYS A 176 34.12 5.69 -3.73
N ASN A 177 34.00 4.80 -2.76
CA ASN A 177 34.19 5.13 -1.35
C ASN A 177 35.57 4.72 -0.79
N GLY A 178 36.35 3.93 -1.52
CA GLY A 178 37.63 3.41 -1.06
C GLY A 178 37.50 2.50 0.17
N VAL A 179 36.39 1.75 0.28
CA VAL A 179 36.07 0.83 1.39
C VAL A 179 35.90 -0.57 0.79
N PHE A 180 36.64 -1.53 1.32
CA PHE A 180 36.47 -2.94 0.96
C PHE A 180 35.27 -3.53 1.70
N ILE A 181 34.30 -4.04 0.96
CA ILE A 181 33.06 -4.57 1.52
C ILE A 181 32.99 -6.07 1.23
N LYS A 182 32.91 -6.87 2.29
CA LYS A 182 32.55 -8.28 2.21
C LYS A 182 31.06 -8.41 2.40
N ILE A 183 30.35 -8.79 1.32
CA ILE A 183 28.90 -8.98 1.39
C ILE A 183 28.57 -10.44 1.77
N LYS A 184 27.53 -10.62 2.60
CA LYS A 184 27.04 -11.93 3.07
C LYS A 184 25.54 -12.03 2.83
N ARG A 185 25.04 -13.24 2.58
CA ARG A 185 23.61 -13.55 2.54
C ARG A 185 23.09 -13.81 3.95
N ASN A 186 21.90 -13.32 4.23
CA ASN A 186 21.14 -13.69 5.43
C ASN A 186 19.69 -13.93 5.03
N GLU A 187 19.22 -15.16 5.16
CA GLU A 187 17.86 -15.60 4.75
C GLU A 187 16.76 -15.06 5.67
N ASP A 188 17.09 -14.68 6.90
CA ASP A 188 16.14 -14.15 7.86
C ASP A 188 15.82 -12.67 7.64
N PHE A 189 16.57 -11.99 6.77
CA PHE A 189 16.39 -10.56 6.54
C PHE A 189 15.29 -10.26 5.52
N LYS A 190 14.52 -9.21 5.79
CA LYS A 190 13.63 -8.61 4.80
C LYS A 190 14.46 -7.98 3.68
N ILE A 191 13.80 -7.69 2.55
CA ILE A 191 14.48 -7.12 1.38
C ILE A 191 15.14 -5.75 1.66
N ASP A 192 14.61 -4.98 2.59
CA ASP A 192 15.07 -3.66 3.01
C ASP A 192 15.98 -3.68 4.23
N GLU A 193 16.21 -4.86 4.80
CA GLU A 193 17.11 -5.02 5.96
C GLU A 193 18.54 -5.28 5.52
N PHE A 194 19.43 -4.57 6.16
CA PHE A 194 20.87 -4.84 6.09
C PHE A 194 21.54 -4.55 7.42
N VAL A 195 22.59 -5.31 7.70
CA VAL A 195 23.44 -5.14 8.88
C VAL A 195 24.88 -4.92 8.44
N CYS A 196 25.50 -3.91 9.03
CA CYS A 196 26.86 -3.52 8.77
C CYS A 196 27.74 -3.83 9.98
N PHE A 197 28.70 -4.72 9.82
CA PHE A 197 29.61 -5.15 10.86
C PHE A 197 31.03 -4.60 10.62
N SER A 198 31.62 -3.99 11.64
CA SER A 198 33.00 -3.52 11.60
C SER A 198 33.94 -4.62 12.10
N PRO A 199 34.78 -5.22 11.24
CA PRO A 199 35.74 -6.23 11.66
C PRO A 199 36.79 -5.69 12.67
N ARG A 200 37.11 -4.39 12.59
CA ARG A 200 38.08 -3.76 13.49
C ARG A 200 37.52 -3.58 14.90
N GLN A 201 36.24 -3.16 15.00
CA GLN A 201 35.59 -2.93 16.28
C GLN A 201 34.92 -4.20 16.82
N ASN A 202 34.89 -5.27 16.02
CA ASN A 202 34.21 -6.54 16.31
C ASN A 202 32.76 -6.35 16.78
N LYS A 203 32.01 -5.44 16.13
CA LYS A 203 30.62 -5.15 16.50
C LYS A 203 29.79 -4.69 15.32
N ASP A 204 28.47 -4.82 15.47
CA ASP A 204 27.48 -4.19 14.61
C ASP A 204 27.55 -2.67 14.74
N VAL A 205 27.68 -1.98 13.62
CA VAL A 205 27.76 -0.53 13.53
C VAL A 205 26.61 0.07 12.72
N THR A 206 25.62 -0.73 12.37
CA THR A 206 24.47 -0.34 11.50
C THR A 206 23.77 0.90 12.05
N ALA A 207 23.33 0.87 13.30
CA ALA A 207 22.60 1.96 13.93
C ALA A 207 23.44 3.25 14.07
N LYS A 208 24.77 3.12 14.27
CA LYS A 208 25.67 4.25 14.50
C LYS A 208 25.76 5.22 13.31
N TYR A 209 25.53 4.73 12.10
CA TYR A 209 25.63 5.49 10.85
C TYR A 209 24.31 5.52 10.06
N ARG A 210 23.21 4.99 10.63
CA ARG A 210 21.84 5.24 10.20
C ARG A 210 21.49 6.71 10.43
N PHE A 211 20.41 7.22 9.92
CA PHE A 211 20.01 8.64 10.01
C PHE A 211 20.04 9.24 11.41
#